data_3465e2c182e909eeb243d760275383a0
#
_entry.id   3465e2c182e909eeb243d760275383a0
#
_cell.length_a   1.000
_cell.length_b   1.000
_cell.length_c   1.000
_cell.angle_alpha   90.00
_cell.angle_beta   90.00
_cell.angle_gamma   90.00
#
_symmetry.space_group_name_H-M   'P 1'
#
loop_
_entity.id
_entity.type
_entity.pdbx_description
1 polymer ?
#
loop_
_entity_poly.entity_id
_entity_poly.type
_entity_poly.pdbx_seq_one_letter_code
_entity_poly.pdbx_strand_id
1 'polypeptide(L)'
;MIEITSTPIVLMIILGVTGMAIPVINVIRKEKGSSTFYGTIAFAALIISIGFVAYQFYSDSIAPAAIFSADVLVDDAFGSFFAIAMLIVSIITVVGSFSYMKNRANPAVYFSLILLATIGMVLIAFSTDLVMLFVGWELMSIPTYILAGFNKKNPISNEAAIKYFLFGAMSSAIIIYGMSIAYGIAGSTNIGEVIQAFAVLDAEMLPLGLLAVGMLIAGFGFKMGLVPFHMWLPDTYEGSPPPITALLAAGTKKAGFAAALRIIILGTIALNLDWTLALGVIAIMTMTVGNIAAIMQKNLTRMLAYSSIGHAGYILIGISIAPFSGLGLQASLFHILNHAVMKGAAFIAVAGIVTTLAITHLDKIKGLGRRMPITALGLVISLLALAGVPPLNGFWSKLMLFGSAIDAGSLTRFSVSPSKYIFRIIQP
;
A
#
# COMPACT_ATOMS: atom_id res chain seq x y z
N MET A 1 -22.65 -2.53 18.62
CA MET A 1 -21.82 -3.25 19.62
C MET A 1 -20.68 -3.86 18.82
N ILE A 2 -19.44 -3.52 19.12
CA ILE A 2 -18.28 -4.07 18.39
C ILE A 2 -18.15 -5.53 18.81
N GLU A 3 -18.33 -6.47 17.90
CA GLU A 3 -18.10 -7.88 18.19
C GLU A 3 -16.59 -8.13 18.29
N ILE A 4 -16.12 -8.59 19.44
CA ILE A 4 -14.70 -8.87 19.71
C ILE A 4 -14.14 -9.92 18.74
N THR A 5 -15.00 -10.69 18.10
CA THR A 5 -14.66 -11.70 17.09
C THR A 5 -14.52 -11.17 15.67
N SER A 6 -14.77 -9.88 15.45
CA SER A 6 -14.60 -9.29 14.10
C SER A 6 -13.13 -9.33 13.65
N THR A 7 -12.91 -9.58 12.37
CA THR A 7 -11.57 -9.75 11.78
C THR A 7 -10.62 -8.60 12.13
N PRO A 8 -10.98 -7.31 11.94
CA PRO A 8 -10.05 -6.23 12.24
C PRO A 8 -9.61 -6.20 13.71
N ILE A 9 -10.51 -6.47 14.65
CA ILE A 9 -10.19 -6.43 16.08
C ILE A 9 -9.27 -7.57 16.47
N VAL A 10 -9.54 -8.79 16.00
CA VAL A 10 -8.67 -9.94 16.27
C VAL A 10 -7.27 -9.71 15.73
N LEU A 11 -7.13 -9.17 14.52
CA LEU A 11 -5.83 -8.82 13.94
C LEU A 11 -5.10 -7.76 14.78
N MET A 12 -5.80 -6.72 15.22
CA MET A 12 -5.24 -5.68 16.09
C MET A 12 -4.73 -6.26 17.41
N ILE A 13 -5.48 -7.18 18.02
CA ILE A 13 -5.08 -7.83 19.28
C ILE A 13 -3.84 -8.69 19.06
N ILE A 14 -3.84 -9.58 18.05
CA ILE A 14 -2.71 -10.49 17.79
C ILE A 14 -1.44 -9.69 17.51
N LEU A 15 -1.50 -8.77 16.54
CA LEU A 15 -0.33 -8.01 16.12
C LEU A 15 0.08 -6.96 17.15
N GLY A 16 -0.89 -6.31 17.81
CA GLY A 16 -0.63 -5.26 18.80
C GLY A 16 -0.03 -5.80 20.08
N VAL A 17 -0.63 -6.84 20.65
CA VAL A 17 -0.08 -7.48 21.84
C VAL A 17 1.30 -8.03 21.55
N THR A 18 1.49 -8.72 20.42
CA THR A 18 2.81 -9.25 20.05
C THR A 18 3.82 -8.13 19.80
N GLY A 19 3.44 -7.07 19.05
CA GLY A 19 4.30 -5.94 18.77
C GLY A 19 4.77 -5.20 20.02
N MET A 20 3.89 -5.03 21.02
CA MET A 20 4.25 -4.43 22.32
C MET A 20 4.99 -5.39 23.23
N ALA A 21 4.69 -6.69 23.19
CA ALA A 21 5.35 -7.68 24.04
C ALA A 21 6.82 -7.90 23.66
N ILE A 22 7.18 -7.85 22.38
CA ILE A 22 8.56 -8.10 21.91
C ILE A 22 9.59 -7.19 22.61
N PRO A 23 9.45 -5.85 22.68
CA PRO A 23 10.36 -4.99 23.44
C PRO A 23 10.39 -5.29 24.94
N VAL A 24 9.25 -5.59 25.55
CA VAL A 24 9.15 -5.94 26.97
C VAL A 24 9.93 -7.23 27.26
N ILE A 25 9.73 -8.25 26.42
CA ILE A 25 10.48 -9.51 26.53
C ILE A 25 11.98 -9.27 26.39
N ASN A 26 12.40 -8.35 25.49
CA ASN A 26 13.81 -7.99 25.33
C ASN A 26 14.41 -7.42 26.62
N VAL A 27 13.69 -6.51 27.29
CA VAL A 27 14.12 -5.93 28.58
C VAL A 27 14.23 -7.00 29.66
N ILE A 28 13.21 -7.86 29.81
CA ILE A 28 13.20 -8.95 30.79
C ILE A 28 14.38 -9.91 30.56
N ARG A 29 14.71 -10.20 29.31
CA ARG A 29 15.85 -11.03 28.91
C ARG A 29 17.19 -10.32 28.98
N LYS A 30 17.26 -9.11 29.51
CA LYS A 30 18.48 -8.28 29.61
C LYS A 30 19.22 -8.15 28.26
N GLU A 31 18.43 -7.91 27.20
CA GLU A 31 18.90 -7.73 25.83
C GLU A 31 19.65 -8.94 25.21
N LYS A 32 19.53 -10.14 25.79
CA LYS A 32 20.17 -11.37 25.31
C LYS A 32 19.37 -12.11 24.24
N GLY A 33 18.27 -11.56 23.75
CA GLY A 33 17.46 -12.18 22.71
C GLY A 33 18.10 -12.05 21.34
N SER A 34 18.16 -13.16 20.59
CA SER A 34 18.67 -13.15 19.21
C SER A 34 17.66 -12.53 18.22
N SER A 35 18.15 -12.01 17.12
CA SER A 35 17.32 -11.56 16.00
C SER A 35 16.35 -12.65 15.53
N THR A 36 16.81 -13.90 15.47
CA THR A 36 15.99 -15.05 15.09
C THR A 36 14.84 -15.26 16.06
N PHE A 37 15.06 -15.12 17.37
CA PHE A 37 14.01 -15.30 18.39
C PHE A 37 12.87 -14.28 18.20
N TYR A 38 13.18 -12.98 18.12
CA TYR A 38 12.16 -11.94 17.95
C TYR A 38 11.49 -12.01 16.59
N GLY A 39 12.27 -12.32 15.53
CA GLY A 39 11.73 -12.51 14.19
C GLY A 39 10.78 -13.70 14.09
N THR A 40 11.06 -14.81 14.82
CA THR A 40 10.15 -15.97 14.86
C THR A 40 8.83 -15.64 15.57
N ILE A 41 8.87 -14.86 16.65
CA ILE A 41 7.65 -14.39 17.33
C ILE A 41 6.81 -13.52 16.37
N ALA A 42 7.45 -12.56 15.69
CA ALA A 42 6.76 -11.70 14.73
C ALA A 42 6.21 -12.50 13.54
N PHE A 43 6.97 -13.47 13.02
CA PHE A 43 6.53 -14.36 11.95
C PHE A 43 5.31 -15.20 12.37
N ALA A 44 5.34 -15.79 13.56
CA ALA A 44 4.22 -16.59 14.10
C ALA A 44 2.93 -15.75 14.21
N ALA A 45 3.03 -14.51 14.75
CA ALA A 45 1.89 -13.61 14.85
C ALA A 45 1.30 -13.29 13.47
N LEU A 46 2.13 -13.05 12.45
CA LEU A 46 1.68 -12.78 11.08
C LEU A 46 1.03 -14.02 10.43
N ILE A 47 1.57 -15.22 10.65
CA ILE A 47 0.99 -16.48 10.15
C ILE A 47 -0.36 -16.76 10.81
N ILE A 48 -0.50 -16.55 12.11
CA ILE A 48 -1.79 -16.68 12.81
C ILE A 48 -2.79 -15.67 12.25
N SER A 49 -2.36 -14.42 12.05
CA SER A 49 -3.20 -13.36 11.50
C SER A 49 -3.71 -13.68 10.10
N ILE A 50 -2.85 -14.12 9.18
CA ILE A 50 -3.29 -14.45 7.81
C ILE A 50 -4.16 -15.72 7.79
N GLY A 51 -3.87 -16.70 8.66
CA GLY A 51 -4.70 -17.89 8.84
C GLY A 51 -6.10 -17.54 9.31
N PHE A 52 -6.23 -16.60 10.26
CA PHE A 52 -7.52 -16.12 10.73
C PHE A 52 -8.33 -15.42 9.64
N VAL A 53 -7.72 -14.49 8.88
CA VAL A 53 -8.40 -13.81 7.75
C VAL A 53 -8.82 -14.82 6.68
N ALA A 54 -7.96 -15.79 6.35
CA ALA A 54 -8.29 -16.82 5.37
C ALA A 54 -9.43 -17.73 5.83
N TYR A 55 -9.47 -18.06 7.13
CA TYR A 55 -10.56 -18.83 7.72
C TYR A 55 -11.89 -18.07 7.63
N GLN A 56 -11.93 -16.79 7.98
CA GLN A 56 -13.11 -15.95 7.87
C GLN A 56 -13.59 -15.84 6.42
N PHE A 57 -12.66 -15.71 5.49
CA PHE A 57 -12.97 -15.67 4.05
C PHE A 57 -13.62 -16.99 3.55
N TYR A 58 -13.18 -18.13 4.08
CA TYR A 58 -13.72 -19.44 3.71
C TYR A 58 -15.08 -19.74 4.36
N SER A 59 -15.30 -19.23 5.58
CA SER A 59 -16.53 -19.50 6.35
C SER A 59 -17.75 -18.69 5.90
N ASP A 60 -17.65 -17.92 4.82
CA ASP A 60 -18.69 -16.99 4.34
C ASP A 60 -19.17 -15.99 5.43
N SER A 61 -18.37 -15.84 6.50
CA SER A 61 -18.68 -14.93 7.62
C SER A 61 -18.38 -13.47 7.28
N ILE A 62 -17.82 -13.21 6.11
CA ILE A 62 -17.42 -11.88 5.66
C ILE A 62 -18.53 -11.31 4.79
N ALA A 63 -19.07 -10.18 5.22
CA ALA A 63 -20.05 -9.43 4.44
C ALA A 63 -19.44 -8.95 3.11
N PRO A 64 -20.24 -8.80 2.04
CA PRO A 64 -19.82 -8.06 0.86
C PRO A 64 -19.35 -6.66 1.28
N ALA A 65 -18.55 -6.00 0.41
CA ALA A 65 -17.98 -4.69 0.74
C ALA A 65 -19.04 -3.72 1.26
N ALA A 66 -18.99 -3.40 2.54
CA ALA A 66 -19.92 -2.50 3.19
C ALA A 66 -19.37 -1.08 3.10
N ILE A 67 -19.97 -0.27 2.24
CA ILE A 67 -19.62 1.14 2.06
C ILE A 67 -20.35 2.01 3.08
N PHE A 68 -21.60 1.64 3.38
CA PHE A 68 -22.47 2.34 4.31
C PHE A 68 -22.60 1.50 5.59
N SER A 69 -21.69 1.68 6.52
CA SER A 69 -21.75 1.08 7.86
C SER A 69 -21.74 2.19 8.90
N ALA A 70 -22.55 2.04 9.95
CA ALA A 70 -22.50 2.92 11.12
C ALA A 70 -21.28 2.64 12.02
N ASP A 71 -20.60 1.52 11.81
CA ASP A 71 -19.43 1.13 12.59
C ASP A 71 -18.17 1.84 12.06
N VAL A 72 -17.22 2.10 12.94
CA VAL A 72 -15.92 2.74 12.64
C VAL A 72 -15.00 1.81 11.87
N LEU A 73 -15.13 0.50 12.11
CA LEU A 73 -14.44 -0.58 11.42
C LEU A 73 -15.46 -1.59 10.92
N VAL A 74 -15.33 -2.02 9.69
CA VAL A 74 -16.24 -2.97 9.05
C VAL A 74 -15.50 -4.22 8.65
N ASP A 75 -16.08 -5.39 8.93
CA ASP A 75 -15.58 -6.69 8.49
C ASP A 75 -16.14 -7.00 7.12
N ASP A 76 -15.39 -6.64 6.07
CA ASP A 76 -15.82 -6.80 4.68
C ASP A 76 -14.76 -7.45 3.79
N ALA A 77 -15.19 -7.93 2.63
CA ALA A 77 -14.32 -8.58 1.65
C ALA A 77 -13.21 -7.66 1.13
N PHE A 78 -13.47 -6.34 1.05
CA PHE A 78 -12.46 -5.35 0.64
C PHE A 78 -11.34 -5.24 1.67
N GLY A 79 -11.70 -5.07 2.94
CA GLY A 79 -10.73 -5.01 4.05
C GLY A 79 -9.89 -6.27 4.14
N SER A 80 -10.55 -7.44 4.05
CA SER A 80 -9.88 -8.75 4.10
C SER A 80 -8.93 -8.97 2.92
N PHE A 81 -9.29 -8.56 1.70
CA PHE A 81 -8.42 -8.61 0.52
C PHE A 81 -7.13 -7.80 0.75
N PHE A 82 -7.26 -6.54 1.21
CA PHE A 82 -6.10 -5.71 1.47
C PHE A 82 -5.30 -6.19 2.67
N ALA A 83 -5.95 -6.67 3.73
CA ALA A 83 -5.27 -7.25 4.89
C ALA A 83 -4.41 -8.46 4.50
N ILE A 84 -4.93 -9.39 3.68
CA ILE A 84 -4.16 -10.52 3.15
C ILE A 84 -2.93 -10.02 2.38
N ALA A 85 -3.10 -9.07 1.47
CA ALA A 85 -1.99 -8.53 0.69
C ALA A 85 -0.89 -7.90 1.57
N MET A 86 -1.28 -7.15 2.60
CA MET A 86 -0.36 -6.49 3.52
C MET A 86 0.32 -7.46 4.47
N LEU A 87 -0.40 -8.47 4.96
CA LEU A 87 0.16 -9.54 5.80
C LEU A 87 1.18 -10.37 5.04
N ILE A 88 0.93 -10.73 3.78
CA ILE A 88 1.90 -11.41 2.90
C ILE A 88 3.19 -10.59 2.79
N VAL A 89 3.09 -9.29 2.56
CA VAL A 89 4.27 -8.41 2.45
C VAL A 89 5.02 -8.31 3.78
N SER A 90 4.29 -8.22 4.89
CA SER A 90 4.90 -8.18 6.23
C SER A 90 5.63 -9.48 6.54
N ILE A 91 5.06 -10.64 6.17
CA ILE A 91 5.72 -11.95 6.27
C ILE A 91 7.01 -11.98 5.44
N ILE A 92 6.94 -11.57 4.16
CA ILE A 92 8.09 -11.47 3.27
C ILE A 92 9.18 -10.58 3.89
N THR A 93 8.79 -9.44 4.46
CA THR A 93 9.70 -8.49 5.11
C THR A 93 10.36 -9.10 6.35
N VAL A 94 9.60 -9.75 7.23
CA VAL A 94 10.13 -10.38 8.44
C VAL A 94 11.11 -11.50 8.07
N VAL A 95 10.76 -12.36 7.11
CA VAL A 95 11.63 -13.44 6.62
C VAL A 95 12.93 -12.89 6.04
N GLY A 96 12.85 -11.87 5.18
CA GLY A 96 14.03 -11.19 4.62
C GLY A 96 14.89 -10.47 5.67
N SER A 97 14.30 -10.14 6.81
CA SER A 97 14.99 -9.45 7.91
C SER A 97 15.79 -10.37 8.83
N PHE A 98 15.56 -11.69 8.82
CA PHE A 98 16.30 -12.61 9.68
C PHE A 98 17.82 -12.51 9.46
N SER A 99 18.26 -12.61 8.22
CA SER A 99 19.68 -12.52 7.86
C SER A 99 20.20 -11.09 8.05
N TYR A 100 19.41 -10.08 7.68
CA TYR A 100 19.78 -8.67 7.78
C TYR A 100 20.05 -8.23 9.22
N MET A 101 19.23 -8.68 10.17
CA MET A 101 19.29 -8.28 11.58
C MET A 101 20.22 -9.15 12.43
N LYS A 102 20.79 -10.25 11.90
CA LYS A 102 21.56 -11.27 12.67
C LYS A 102 22.64 -10.68 13.57
N ASN A 103 23.36 -9.65 13.12
CA ASN A 103 24.46 -9.04 13.85
C ASN A 103 24.25 -7.52 14.03
N ARG A 104 23.00 -7.06 14.07
CA ARG A 104 22.66 -5.64 14.22
C ARG A 104 22.02 -5.38 15.58
N ALA A 105 22.14 -4.13 16.04
CA ALA A 105 21.57 -3.70 17.31
C ALA A 105 20.03 -3.62 17.25
N ASN A 106 19.39 -3.80 18.40
CA ASN A 106 17.97 -3.58 18.65
C ASN A 106 17.01 -4.41 17.75
N PRO A 107 17.22 -5.73 17.57
CA PRO A 107 16.32 -6.55 16.74
C PRO A 107 14.88 -6.58 17.27
N ALA A 108 14.68 -6.50 18.59
CA ALA A 108 13.35 -6.48 19.20
C ALA A 108 12.54 -5.27 18.73
N VAL A 109 13.13 -4.07 18.80
CA VAL A 109 12.49 -2.83 18.33
C VAL A 109 12.19 -2.88 16.83
N TYR A 110 13.12 -3.43 16.05
CA TYR A 110 12.95 -3.56 14.60
C TYR A 110 11.72 -4.40 14.22
N PHE A 111 11.59 -5.61 14.78
CA PHE A 111 10.44 -6.48 14.50
C PHE A 111 9.13 -5.96 15.09
N SER A 112 9.17 -5.33 16.27
CA SER A 112 8.03 -4.64 16.86
C SER A 112 7.48 -3.55 15.94
N LEU A 113 8.33 -2.69 15.38
CA LEU A 113 7.93 -1.62 14.48
C LEU A 113 7.31 -2.15 13.18
N ILE A 114 7.77 -3.30 12.66
CA ILE A 114 7.13 -3.94 11.49
C ILE A 114 5.69 -4.36 11.84
N LEU A 115 5.47 -4.98 13.01
CA LEU A 115 4.13 -5.37 13.44
C LEU A 115 3.21 -4.16 13.66
N LEU A 116 3.70 -3.09 14.29
CA LEU A 116 2.94 -1.86 14.50
C LEU A 116 2.57 -1.21 13.16
N ALA A 117 3.50 -1.15 12.21
CA ALA A 117 3.19 -0.66 10.86
C ALA A 117 2.13 -1.54 10.17
N THR A 118 2.18 -2.86 10.38
CA THR A 118 1.21 -3.80 9.81
C THR A 118 -0.19 -3.58 10.39
N ILE A 119 -0.32 -3.29 11.68
CA ILE A 119 -1.60 -2.91 12.30
C ILE A 119 -2.17 -1.67 11.63
N GLY A 120 -1.35 -0.63 11.47
CA GLY A 120 -1.80 0.59 10.80
C GLY A 120 -2.32 0.33 9.39
N MET A 121 -1.64 -0.52 8.61
CA MET A 121 -2.09 -0.92 7.28
C MET A 121 -3.44 -1.66 7.34
N VAL A 122 -3.60 -2.59 8.27
CA VAL A 122 -4.86 -3.34 8.47
C VAL A 122 -6.00 -2.41 8.87
N LEU A 123 -5.77 -1.49 9.80
CA LEU A 123 -6.77 -0.48 10.20
C LEU A 123 -7.27 0.33 9.01
N ILE A 124 -6.37 0.82 8.15
CA ILE A 124 -6.75 1.54 6.93
C ILE A 124 -7.68 0.69 6.05
N ALA A 125 -7.40 -0.60 5.91
CA ALA A 125 -8.16 -1.49 5.04
C ALA A 125 -9.61 -1.68 5.51
N PHE A 126 -9.85 -1.77 6.80
CA PHE A 126 -11.18 -1.99 7.39
C PHE A 126 -11.90 -0.72 7.83
N SER A 127 -11.27 0.46 7.72
CA SER A 127 -11.84 1.71 8.21
C SER A 127 -13.00 2.20 7.34
N THR A 128 -14.09 2.60 7.98
CA THR A 128 -15.27 3.27 7.42
C THR A 128 -15.50 4.65 8.03
N ASP A 129 -14.52 5.14 8.79
CA ASP A 129 -14.52 6.42 9.47
C ASP A 129 -13.24 7.19 9.16
N LEU A 130 -13.36 8.52 8.93
CA LEU A 130 -12.22 9.38 8.56
C LEU A 130 -11.16 9.45 9.67
N VAL A 131 -11.58 9.52 10.94
CA VAL A 131 -10.65 9.61 12.06
C VAL A 131 -9.91 8.29 12.23
N MET A 132 -10.62 7.15 12.15
CA MET A 132 -10.01 5.83 12.24
C MET A 132 -9.04 5.58 11.08
N LEU A 133 -9.39 6.00 9.87
CA LEU A 133 -8.50 5.91 8.71
C LEU A 133 -7.23 6.72 8.94
N PHE A 134 -7.33 7.93 9.50
CA PHE A 134 -6.18 8.76 9.83
C PHE A 134 -5.32 8.16 10.95
N VAL A 135 -5.94 7.58 11.99
CA VAL A 135 -5.22 6.84 13.05
C VAL A 135 -4.44 5.67 12.46
N GLY A 136 -5.05 4.88 11.58
CA GLY A 136 -4.37 3.79 10.86
C GLY A 136 -3.21 4.32 10.00
N TRP A 137 -3.40 5.46 9.34
CA TRP A 137 -2.39 6.11 8.51
C TRP A 137 -1.15 6.52 9.30
N GLU A 138 -1.32 7.13 10.46
CA GLU A 138 -0.21 7.52 11.32
C GLU A 138 0.44 6.32 12.01
N LEU A 139 -0.37 5.33 12.46
CA LEU A 139 0.13 4.10 13.05
C LEU A 139 0.96 3.27 12.06
N MET A 140 0.66 3.32 10.75
CA MET A 140 1.51 2.76 9.72
C MET A 140 2.76 3.63 9.47
N SER A 141 2.60 4.95 9.43
CA SER A 141 3.61 5.87 8.93
C SER A 141 4.75 6.09 9.92
N ILE A 142 4.45 6.37 11.20
CA ILE A 142 5.46 6.67 12.23
C ILE A 142 6.45 5.51 12.40
N PRO A 143 6.03 4.23 12.57
CA PRO A 143 6.97 3.12 12.63
C PRO A 143 7.83 2.99 11.37
N THR A 144 7.24 3.27 10.18
CA THR A 144 7.99 3.14 8.92
C THR A 144 9.01 4.27 8.73
N TYR A 145 8.78 5.48 9.26
CA TYR A 145 9.79 6.55 9.30
C TYR A 145 11.01 6.14 10.14
N ILE A 146 10.77 5.55 11.31
CA ILE A 146 11.82 5.05 12.19
C ILE A 146 12.58 3.88 11.53
N LEU A 147 11.86 2.96 10.89
CA LEU A 147 12.45 1.84 10.18
C LEU A 147 13.30 2.27 8.98
N ALA A 148 12.91 3.32 8.25
CA ALA A 148 13.70 3.86 7.14
C ALA A 148 15.07 4.36 7.62
N GLY A 149 15.15 5.00 8.79
CA GLY A 149 16.37 5.47 9.43
C GLY A 149 16.99 4.51 10.43
N PHE A 150 16.65 3.22 10.40
CA PHE A 150 17.07 2.28 11.44
C PHE A 150 18.59 2.12 11.52
N ASN A 151 19.32 2.29 10.42
CA ASN A 151 20.78 2.29 10.40
C ASN A 151 21.35 3.68 10.70
N LYS A 152 21.26 4.11 11.96
CA LYS A 152 21.65 5.45 12.45
C LYS A 152 23.11 5.85 12.11
N LYS A 153 24.00 4.88 11.86
CA LYS A 153 25.40 5.15 11.52
C LYS A 153 25.60 5.48 10.04
N ASN A 154 24.61 5.25 9.19
CA ASN A 154 24.66 5.52 7.76
C ASN A 154 24.02 6.88 7.46
N PRO A 155 24.77 7.91 7.00
CA PRO A 155 24.21 9.21 6.64
C PRO A 155 23.11 9.13 5.60
N ILE A 156 23.21 8.24 4.62
CA ILE A 156 22.18 8.04 3.57
C ILE A 156 20.88 7.52 4.18
N SER A 157 20.96 6.64 5.19
CA SER A 157 19.76 6.14 5.90
C SER A 157 19.09 7.26 6.72
N ASN A 158 19.88 8.13 7.36
CA ASN A 158 19.36 9.27 8.10
C ASN A 158 18.69 10.29 7.17
N GLU A 159 19.31 10.58 6.03
CA GLU A 159 18.74 11.47 5.00
C GLU A 159 17.42 10.89 4.47
N ALA A 160 17.38 9.60 4.16
CA ALA A 160 16.18 8.90 3.71
C ALA A 160 15.04 9.01 4.72
N ALA A 161 15.33 8.80 6.01
CA ALA A 161 14.34 8.91 7.07
C ALA A 161 13.80 10.34 7.22
N ILE A 162 14.69 11.34 7.19
CA ILE A 162 14.30 12.76 7.31
C ILE A 162 13.42 13.17 6.11
N LYS A 163 13.82 12.84 4.89
CA LYS A 163 13.03 13.11 3.69
C LYS A 163 11.66 12.44 3.77
N TYR A 164 11.63 11.15 4.14
CA TYR A 164 10.38 10.40 4.25
C TYR A 164 9.45 10.97 5.32
N PHE A 165 10.00 11.34 6.47
CA PHE A 165 9.24 11.97 7.56
C PHE A 165 8.69 13.35 7.15
N LEU A 166 9.53 14.26 6.62
CA LEU A 166 9.10 15.61 6.27
C LEU A 166 8.00 15.63 5.20
N PHE A 167 8.22 14.89 4.12
CA PHE A 167 7.20 14.76 3.06
C PHE A 167 5.96 14.00 3.54
N GLY A 168 6.14 13.00 4.42
CA GLY A 168 5.04 12.27 5.03
C GLY A 168 4.20 13.14 5.94
N ALA A 169 4.81 13.92 6.82
CA ALA A 169 4.11 14.86 7.71
C ALA A 169 3.33 15.93 6.91
N MET A 170 3.94 16.46 5.83
CA MET A 170 3.23 17.37 4.93
C MET A 170 2.02 16.69 4.27
N SER A 171 2.17 15.44 3.82
CA SER A 171 1.05 14.65 3.28
C SER A 171 -0.06 14.44 4.30
N SER A 172 0.28 14.09 5.54
CA SER A 172 -0.68 13.91 6.64
C SER A 172 -1.43 15.21 6.97
N ALA A 173 -0.73 16.36 6.95
CA ALA A 173 -1.37 17.67 7.13
C ALA A 173 -2.38 17.98 6.01
N ILE A 174 -2.05 17.66 4.76
CA ILE A 174 -2.97 17.82 3.62
C ILE A 174 -4.18 16.87 3.76
N ILE A 175 -3.97 15.62 4.15
CA ILE A 175 -5.04 14.63 4.36
C ILE A 175 -6.00 15.13 5.45
N ILE A 176 -5.49 15.49 6.63
CA ILE A 176 -6.35 15.90 7.75
C ILE A 176 -7.12 17.18 7.43
N TYR A 177 -6.51 18.10 6.67
CA TYR A 177 -7.20 19.30 6.23
C TYR A 177 -8.32 18.97 5.22
N GLY A 178 -8.08 18.07 4.26
CA GLY A 178 -9.12 17.56 3.36
C GLY A 178 -10.25 16.86 4.11
N MET A 179 -9.93 16.03 5.12
CA MET A 179 -10.91 15.38 5.98
C MET A 179 -11.70 16.40 6.84
N SER A 180 -11.05 17.46 7.32
CA SER A 180 -11.71 18.53 8.06
C SER A 180 -12.74 19.27 7.22
N ILE A 181 -12.43 19.57 5.96
CA ILE A 181 -13.39 20.17 5.03
C ILE A 181 -14.53 19.18 4.76
N ALA A 182 -14.24 17.92 4.53
CA ALA A 182 -15.26 16.89 4.31
C ALA A 182 -16.20 16.74 5.51
N TYR A 183 -15.65 16.77 6.73
CA TYR A 183 -16.42 16.81 7.96
C TYR A 183 -17.28 18.08 8.07
N GLY A 184 -16.72 19.24 7.73
CA GLY A 184 -17.47 20.51 7.75
C GLY A 184 -18.67 20.53 6.81
N ILE A 185 -18.59 19.82 5.68
CA ILE A 185 -19.68 19.65 4.73
C ILE A 185 -20.72 18.63 5.24
N ALA A 186 -20.28 17.48 5.74
CA ALA A 186 -21.14 16.36 6.06
C ALA A 186 -21.67 16.37 7.50
N GLY A 187 -21.00 17.06 8.43
CA GLY A 187 -21.29 17.02 9.86
C GLY A 187 -20.98 15.65 10.51
N SER A 188 -20.30 14.75 9.79
CA SER A 188 -19.99 13.39 10.20
C SER A 188 -18.60 12.97 9.76
N THR A 189 -17.96 12.06 10.54
CA THR A 189 -16.71 11.40 10.18
C THR A 189 -16.93 10.05 9.48
N ASN A 190 -18.16 9.54 9.47
CA ASN A 190 -18.52 8.32 8.75
C ASN A 190 -18.40 8.52 7.25
N ILE A 191 -17.59 7.69 6.58
CA ILE A 191 -17.30 7.83 5.13
C ILE A 191 -18.57 7.71 4.29
N GLY A 192 -19.50 6.83 4.67
CA GLY A 192 -20.76 6.65 3.97
C GLY A 192 -21.65 7.92 4.03
N GLU A 193 -21.74 8.57 5.21
CA GLU A 193 -22.49 9.82 5.39
C GLU A 193 -21.81 10.98 4.67
N VAL A 194 -20.49 11.04 4.68
CA VAL A 194 -19.73 12.02 3.87
C VAL A 194 -20.05 11.88 2.39
N ILE A 195 -20.09 10.66 1.86
CA ILE A 195 -20.42 10.41 0.46
C ILE A 195 -21.85 10.86 0.14
N GLN A 196 -22.81 10.57 1.02
CA GLN A 196 -24.21 11.01 0.84
C GLN A 196 -24.32 12.54 0.83
N ALA A 197 -23.62 13.23 1.75
CA ALA A 197 -23.61 14.68 1.78
C ALA A 197 -23.00 15.28 0.50
N PHE A 198 -21.92 14.68 -0.01
CA PHE A 198 -21.27 15.11 -1.26
C PHE A 198 -22.16 14.87 -2.49
N ALA A 199 -23.04 13.86 -2.48
CA ALA A 199 -23.95 13.57 -3.59
C ALA A 199 -25.04 14.63 -3.80
N VAL A 200 -25.33 15.44 -2.78
CA VAL A 200 -26.38 16.45 -2.79
C VAL A 200 -25.86 17.88 -2.63
N LEU A 201 -24.56 18.10 -2.88
CA LEU A 201 -23.95 19.43 -2.81
C LEU A 201 -24.59 20.40 -3.80
N ASP A 202 -24.94 21.57 -3.31
CA ASP A 202 -25.36 22.68 -4.14
C ASP A 202 -24.17 23.35 -4.88
N ALA A 203 -24.47 24.24 -5.80
CA ALA A 203 -23.49 24.93 -6.62
C ALA A 203 -22.53 25.83 -5.79
N GLU A 204 -22.98 26.33 -4.63
CA GLU A 204 -22.17 27.19 -3.77
C GLU A 204 -21.12 26.38 -3.00
N MET A 205 -21.47 25.17 -2.54
CA MET A 205 -20.58 24.30 -1.78
C MET A 205 -19.72 23.40 -2.66
N LEU A 206 -20.05 23.25 -3.94
CA LEU A 206 -19.28 22.40 -4.88
C LEU A 206 -17.78 22.71 -4.93
N PRO A 207 -17.31 23.98 -4.98
CA PRO A 207 -15.87 24.29 -4.97
C PRO A 207 -15.17 23.79 -3.71
N LEU A 208 -15.85 23.85 -2.55
CA LEU A 208 -15.30 23.35 -1.28
C LEU A 208 -15.21 21.82 -1.28
N GLY A 209 -16.20 21.12 -1.82
CA GLY A 209 -16.18 19.68 -2.01
C GLY A 209 -15.04 19.23 -2.94
N LEU A 210 -14.85 19.96 -4.05
CA LEU A 210 -13.72 19.72 -4.98
C LEU A 210 -12.37 19.92 -4.31
N LEU A 211 -12.22 20.96 -3.48
CA LEU A 211 -11.01 21.21 -2.71
C LEU A 211 -10.72 20.05 -1.76
N ALA A 212 -11.72 19.59 -1.00
CA ALA A 212 -11.58 18.46 -0.09
C ALA A 212 -11.08 17.21 -0.80
N VAL A 213 -11.73 16.82 -1.91
CA VAL A 213 -11.34 15.64 -2.71
C VAL A 213 -9.95 15.83 -3.31
N GLY A 214 -9.64 17.01 -3.85
CA GLY A 214 -8.33 17.33 -4.40
C GLY A 214 -7.20 17.19 -3.36
N MET A 215 -7.43 17.65 -2.13
CA MET A 215 -6.48 17.48 -1.02
C MET A 215 -6.30 16.02 -0.63
N LEU A 216 -7.38 15.24 -0.57
CA LEU A 216 -7.30 13.81 -0.28
C LEU A 216 -6.53 13.05 -1.38
N ILE A 217 -6.76 13.37 -2.66
CA ILE A 217 -6.00 12.82 -3.79
C ILE A 217 -4.51 13.17 -3.67
N ALA A 218 -4.18 14.42 -3.36
CA ALA A 218 -2.80 14.87 -3.21
C ALA A 218 -2.11 14.15 -2.03
N GLY A 219 -2.78 14.08 -0.89
CA GLY A 219 -2.24 13.45 0.31
C GLY A 219 -2.04 11.93 0.14
N PHE A 220 -3.04 11.19 -0.32
CA PHE A 220 -2.89 9.76 -0.59
C PHE A 220 -1.93 9.50 -1.75
N GLY A 221 -1.91 10.40 -2.77
CA GLY A 221 -1.02 10.35 -3.91
C GLY A 221 0.46 10.31 -3.51
N PHE A 222 0.83 11.01 -2.44
CA PHE A 222 2.15 10.92 -1.85
C PHE A 222 2.51 9.45 -1.50
N LYS A 223 1.69 8.76 -0.71
CA LYS A 223 1.97 7.38 -0.29
C LYS A 223 1.91 6.39 -1.45
N MET A 224 1.00 6.61 -2.39
CA MET A 224 0.91 5.84 -3.62
C MET A 224 2.09 6.08 -4.56
N GLY A 225 2.85 7.18 -4.36
CA GLY A 225 3.96 7.58 -5.21
C GLY A 225 3.50 8.03 -6.60
N LEU A 226 2.40 8.77 -6.66
CA LEU A 226 1.87 9.35 -7.90
C LEU A 226 2.61 10.63 -8.26
N VAL A 227 2.78 10.89 -9.53
CA VAL A 227 3.32 12.18 -10.02
C VAL A 227 2.25 13.25 -9.85
N PRO A 228 2.58 14.44 -9.27
CA PRO A 228 3.92 14.94 -8.93
C PRO A 228 4.46 14.57 -7.52
N PHE A 229 3.71 13.86 -6.69
CA PHE A 229 4.01 13.62 -5.27
C PHE A 229 5.04 12.51 -4.99
N HIS A 230 5.76 12.02 -6.00
CA HIS A 230 6.64 10.85 -5.95
C HIS A 230 8.10 11.10 -5.53
N MET A 231 8.53 12.36 -5.41
CA MET A 231 9.95 12.76 -5.32
C MET A 231 10.73 12.14 -4.16
N TRP A 232 10.05 11.88 -3.05
CA TRP A 232 10.65 11.28 -1.85
C TRP A 232 11.05 9.80 -2.01
N LEU A 233 10.37 9.08 -2.91
CA LEU A 233 10.35 7.63 -2.96
C LEU A 233 11.70 7.01 -3.36
N PRO A 234 12.42 7.49 -4.40
CA PRO A 234 13.69 6.89 -4.80
C PRO A 234 14.77 7.02 -3.72
N ASP A 235 14.88 8.18 -3.07
CA ASP A 235 15.87 8.46 -2.04
C ASP A 235 15.58 7.65 -0.77
N THR A 236 14.31 7.58 -0.37
CA THR A 236 13.88 6.78 0.79
C THR A 236 14.15 5.29 0.57
N TYR A 237 13.86 4.76 -0.63
CA TYR A 237 14.07 3.34 -0.89
C TYR A 237 15.54 2.99 -0.96
N GLU A 238 16.40 3.87 -1.50
CA GLU A 238 17.84 3.65 -1.55
C GLU A 238 18.48 3.66 -0.15
N GLY A 239 18.09 4.60 0.71
CA GLY A 239 18.69 4.77 2.03
C GLY A 239 18.10 3.87 3.13
N SER A 240 16.89 3.35 2.94
CA SER A 240 16.25 2.45 3.92
C SER A 240 16.96 1.09 4.00
N PRO A 241 16.88 0.40 5.15
CA PRO A 241 17.26 -1.00 5.23
C PRO A 241 16.57 -1.82 4.12
N PRO A 242 17.30 -2.62 3.33
CA PRO A 242 16.73 -3.27 2.16
C PRO A 242 15.46 -4.12 2.39
N PRO A 243 15.32 -4.89 3.53
CA PRO A 243 14.05 -5.56 3.82
C PRO A 243 12.91 -4.58 4.10
N ILE A 244 13.20 -3.41 4.70
CA ILE A 244 12.18 -2.36 4.94
C ILE A 244 11.74 -1.73 3.62
N THR A 245 12.65 -1.61 2.65
CA THR A 245 12.25 -1.15 1.31
C THR A 245 11.19 -2.06 0.69
N ALA A 246 11.22 -3.38 0.96
CA ALA A 246 10.14 -4.29 0.53
C ALA A 246 8.80 -3.93 1.21
N LEU A 247 8.79 -3.65 2.52
CA LEU A 247 7.58 -3.21 3.25
C LEU A 247 7.04 -1.90 2.69
N LEU A 248 7.91 -0.92 2.44
CA LEU A 248 7.52 0.39 1.88
C LEU A 248 6.95 0.26 0.47
N ALA A 249 7.61 -0.50 -0.42
CA ALA A 249 7.23 -0.62 -1.83
C ALA A 249 5.98 -1.49 -2.05
N ALA A 250 5.85 -2.55 -1.28
CA ALA A 250 4.84 -3.57 -1.48
C ALA A 250 3.70 -3.52 -0.45
N GLY A 251 3.94 -3.05 0.79
CA GLY A 251 2.95 -2.96 1.87
C GLY A 251 2.33 -1.57 1.98
N THR A 252 3.08 -0.59 2.51
CA THR A 252 2.52 0.74 2.82
C THR A 252 1.92 1.45 1.61
N LYS A 253 2.49 1.22 0.42
CA LYS A 253 1.94 1.73 -0.83
C LYS A 253 0.55 1.17 -1.13
N LYS A 254 0.28 -0.09 -0.78
CA LYS A 254 -1.05 -0.71 -0.95
C LYS A 254 -2.05 -0.18 0.07
N ALA A 255 -1.60 0.14 1.28
CA ALA A 255 -2.43 0.85 2.26
C ALA A 255 -2.85 2.23 1.73
N GLY A 256 -1.97 2.94 1.01
CA GLY A 256 -2.33 4.18 0.31
C GLY A 256 -3.43 3.96 -0.73
N PHE A 257 -3.36 2.89 -1.52
CA PHE A 257 -4.43 2.54 -2.46
C PHE A 257 -5.71 2.12 -1.74
N ALA A 258 -5.64 1.39 -0.63
CA ALA A 258 -6.82 1.03 0.16
C ALA A 258 -7.54 2.27 0.69
N ALA A 259 -6.81 3.22 1.28
CA ALA A 259 -7.35 4.49 1.74
C ALA A 259 -8.01 5.29 0.60
N ALA A 260 -7.29 5.41 -0.53
CA ALA A 260 -7.79 6.11 -1.69
C ALA A 260 -9.07 5.49 -2.25
N LEU A 261 -9.11 4.15 -2.34
CA LEU A 261 -10.27 3.43 -2.85
C LEU A 261 -11.49 3.55 -1.91
N ARG A 262 -11.28 3.56 -0.59
CA ARG A 262 -12.36 3.78 0.38
C ARG A 262 -13.01 5.16 0.23
N ILE A 263 -12.23 6.20 -0.10
CA ILE A 263 -12.71 7.59 -0.12
C ILE A 263 -12.91 8.10 -1.56
N ILE A 264 -11.90 7.97 -2.42
CA ILE A 264 -11.89 8.67 -3.71
C ILE A 264 -12.89 8.08 -4.69
N ILE A 265 -12.97 6.76 -4.80
CA ILE A 265 -13.95 6.12 -5.70
C ILE A 265 -15.37 6.50 -5.29
N LEU A 266 -15.61 6.54 -3.99
CA LEU A 266 -16.92 6.84 -3.45
C LEU A 266 -17.26 8.34 -3.59
N GLY A 267 -16.28 9.22 -3.34
CA GLY A 267 -16.46 10.67 -3.54
C GLY A 267 -16.67 11.05 -5.02
N THR A 268 -16.00 10.34 -5.97
CA THR A 268 -16.19 10.57 -7.41
C THR A 268 -17.59 10.17 -7.88
N ILE A 269 -18.18 9.14 -7.29
CA ILE A 269 -19.56 8.73 -7.55
C ILE A 269 -20.54 9.80 -7.06
N ALA A 270 -20.31 10.32 -5.85
CA ALA A 270 -21.19 11.28 -5.22
C ALA A 270 -21.23 12.63 -5.96
N LEU A 271 -20.09 13.13 -6.42
CA LEU A 271 -20.00 14.44 -7.06
C LEU A 271 -20.40 14.43 -8.55
N ASN A 272 -20.76 13.28 -9.13
CA ASN A 272 -21.07 13.14 -10.57
C ASN A 272 -20.03 13.78 -11.50
N LEU A 273 -18.79 13.95 -11.03
CA LEU A 273 -17.71 14.58 -11.78
C LEU A 273 -16.93 13.55 -12.58
N ASP A 274 -16.53 13.93 -13.77
CA ASP A 274 -15.67 13.09 -14.61
C ASP A 274 -14.21 13.12 -14.11
N TRP A 275 -13.95 12.47 -12.97
CA TRP A 275 -12.61 12.29 -12.44
C TRP A 275 -11.76 11.37 -13.31
N THR A 276 -12.35 10.68 -14.28
CA THR A 276 -11.67 9.78 -15.21
C THR A 276 -10.55 10.48 -15.92
N LEU A 277 -10.82 11.70 -16.43
CA LEU A 277 -9.81 12.50 -17.13
C LEU A 277 -8.68 12.89 -16.18
N ALA A 278 -8.99 13.41 -14.99
CA ALA A 278 -7.97 13.85 -14.03
C ALA A 278 -7.08 12.69 -13.56
N LEU A 279 -7.70 11.57 -13.13
CA LEU A 279 -6.98 10.38 -12.73
C LEU A 279 -6.23 9.72 -13.90
N GLY A 280 -6.80 9.76 -15.10
CA GLY A 280 -6.17 9.27 -16.33
C GLY A 280 -4.90 10.08 -16.69
N VAL A 281 -4.94 11.40 -16.59
CA VAL A 281 -3.77 12.28 -16.80
C VAL A 281 -2.69 11.97 -15.75
N ILE A 282 -3.06 11.86 -14.46
CA ILE A 282 -2.11 11.49 -13.39
C ILE A 282 -1.53 10.10 -13.66
N ALA A 283 -2.32 9.13 -14.12
CA ALA A 283 -1.85 7.80 -14.48
C ALA A 283 -0.81 7.84 -15.60
N ILE A 284 -1.09 8.56 -16.69
CA ILE A 284 -0.17 8.73 -17.83
C ILE A 284 1.13 9.38 -17.38
N MET A 285 1.07 10.49 -16.63
CA MET A 285 2.25 11.16 -16.10
C MET A 285 3.06 10.22 -15.19
N THR A 286 2.39 9.48 -14.31
CA THR A 286 3.04 8.58 -13.36
C THR A 286 3.73 7.41 -14.07
N MET A 287 3.10 6.83 -15.09
CA MET A 287 3.70 5.79 -15.92
C MET A 287 4.90 6.30 -16.70
N THR A 288 4.76 7.46 -17.34
CA THR A 288 5.80 8.03 -18.21
C THR A 288 7.04 8.40 -17.39
N VAL A 289 6.86 9.19 -16.32
CA VAL A 289 7.96 9.60 -15.46
C VAL A 289 8.62 8.39 -14.78
N GLY A 290 7.80 7.47 -14.25
CA GLY A 290 8.31 6.28 -13.58
C GLY A 290 9.15 5.38 -14.49
N ASN A 291 8.68 5.10 -15.71
CA ASN A 291 9.38 4.23 -16.65
C ASN A 291 10.63 4.88 -17.23
N ILE A 292 10.57 6.14 -17.67
CA ILE A 292 11.74 6.85 -18.21
C ILE A 292 12.82 6.98 -17.14
N ALA A 293 12.45 7.42 -15.95
CA ALA A 293 13.41 7.58 -14.86
C ALA A 293 14.01 6.22 -14.41
N ALA A 294 13.25 5.11 -14.46
CA ALA A 294 13.76 3.78 -14.13
C ALA A 294 14.88 3.33 -15.09
N ILE A 295 14.71 3.55 -16.40
CA ILE A 295 15.68 3.17 -17.42
C ILE A 295 17.01 3.93 -17.25
N MET A 296 16.96 5.15 -16.76
CA MET A 296 18.15 6.00 -16.56
C MET A 296 18.95 5.64 -15.30
N GLN A 297 18.43 4.76 -14.42
CA GLN A 297 19.10 4.44 -13.16
C GLN A 297 20.24 3.44 -13.32
N LYS A 298 21.33 3.69 -12.61
CA LYS A 298 22.48 2.77 -12.48
C LYS A 298 22.43 1.99 -11.14
N ASN A 299 21.65 2.45 -10.18
CA ASN A 299 21.45 1.79 -8.89
C ASN A 299 20.21 0.88 -8.96
N LEU A 300 20.37 -0.39 -8.59
CA LEU A 300 19.31 -1.41 -8.65
C LEU A 300 18.10 -1.04 -7.79
N THR A 301 18.33 -0.52 -6.58
CA THR A 301 17.25 -0.13 -5.65
C THR A 301 16.47 1.06 -6.21
N ARG A 302 17.16 2.09 -6.75
CA ARG A 302 16.51 3.24 -7.37
C ARG A 302 15.75 2.86 -8.64
N MET A 303 16.29 1.98 -9.46
CA MET A 303 15.60 1.45 -10.64
C MET A 303 14.28 0.79 -10.25
N LEU A 304 14.28 -0.07 -9.23
CA LEU A 304 13.08 -0.70 -8.71
C LEU A 304 12.11 0.31 -8.06
N ALA A 305 12.64 1.37 -7.44
CA ALA A 305 11.84 2.45 -6.88
C ALA A 305 11.04 3.18 -7.96
N TYR A 306 11.68 3.63 -9.03
CA TYR A 306 11.00 4.26 -10.17
C TYR A 306 10.06 3.29 -10.90
N SER A 307 10.46 2.03 -11.07
CA SER A 307 9.55 0.99 -11.55
C SER A 307 8.30 0.86 -10.67
N SER A 308 8.41 1.05 -9.35
CA SER A 308 7.24 1.04 -8.45
C SER A 308 6.33 2.26 -8.67
N ILE A 309 6.88 3.40 -9.10
CA ILE A 309 6.11 4.58 -9.51
C ILE A 309 5.33 4.27 -10.78
N GLY A 310 5.98 3.73 -11.82
CA GLY A 310 5.30 3.34 -13.06
C GLY A 310 4.14 2.36 -12.84
N HIS A 311 4.33 1.36 -11.98
CA HIS A 311 3.26 0.41 -11.62
C HIS A 311 2.10 1.06 -10.84
N ALA A 312 2.33 2.13 -10.07
CA ALA A 312 1.24 2.88 -9.48
C ALA A 312 0.36 3.55 -10.54
N GLY A 313 0.98 4.05 -11.61
CA GLY A 313 0.25 4.55 -12.77
C GLY A 313 -0.58 3.47 -13.47
N TYR A 314 -0.06 2.24 -13.62
CA TYR A 314 -0.86 1.14 -14.18
C TYR A 314 -2.10 0.83 -13.33
N ILE A 315 -1.96 0.76 -12.00
CA ILE A 315 -3.09 0.56 -11.08
C ILE A 315 -4.12 1.68 -11.26
N LEU A 316 -3.66 2.92 -11.40
CA LEU A 316 -4.54 4.09 -11.52
C LEU A 316 -5.35 4.08 -12.82
N ILE A 317 -4.88 3.46 -13.91
CA ILE A 317 -5.66 3.29 -15.15
C ILE A 317 -7.00 2.60 -14.84
N GLY A 318 -6.97 1.43 -14.21
CA GLY A 318 -8.20 0.68 -13.94
C GLY A 318 -9.10 1.38 -12.92
N ILE A 319 -8.52 2.16 -11.98
CA ILE A 319 -9.28 3.00 -11.05
C ILE A 319 -9.96 4.15 -11.79
N SER A 320 -9.28 4.81 -12.73
CA SER A 320 -9.83 5.94 -13.48
C SER A 320 -11.02 5.56 -14.36
N ILE A 321 -11.05 4.32 -14.85
CA ILE A 321 -12.14 3.80 -15.70
C ILE A 321 -13.21 3.03 -14.92
N ALA A 322 -13.07 2.89 -13.60
CA ALA A 322 -14.03 2.16 -12.76
C ALA A 322 -15.49 2.61 -12.94
N PRO A 323 -15.82 3.90 -13.16
CA PRO A 323 -17.17 4.35 -13.43
C PRO A 323 -17.77 3.75 -14.72
N PHE A 324 -16.94 3.38 -15.70
CA PHE A 324 -17.36 2.86 -17.00
C PHE A 324 -17.21 1.34 -17.12
N SER A 325 -16.33 0.75 -16.31
CA SER A 325 -16.00 -0.68 -16.39
C SER A 325 -15.69 -1.27 -15.02
N GLY A 326 -16.56 -2.13 -14.51
CA GLY A 326 -16.28 -2.90 -13.29
C GLY A 326 -15.04 -3.80 -13.43
N LEU A 327 -14.70 -4.23 -14.66
CA LEU A 327 -13.48 -4.98 -14.95
C LEU A 327 -12.23 -4.15 -14.68
N GLY A 328 -12.27 -2.82 -14.89
CA GLY A 328 -11.15 -1.92 -14.58
C GLY A 328 -10.75 -1.95 -13.11
N LEU A 329 -11.73 -1.85 -12.21
CA LEU A 329 -11.48 -1.94 -10.77
C LEU A 329 -10.95 -3.33 -10.37
N GLN A 330 -11.57 -4.40 -10.87
CA GLN A 330 -11.10 -5.78 -10.62
C GLN A 330 -9.66 -5.98 -11.09
N ALA A 331 -9.32 -5.49 -12.29
CA ALA A 331 -7.97 -5.54 -12.83
C ALA A 331 -6.96 -4.75 -11.98
N SER A 332 -7.37 -3.60 -11.44
CA SER A 332 -6.54 -2.81 -10.51
C SER A 332 -6.29 -3.56 -9.21
N LEU A 333 -7.32 -4.14 -8.60
CA LEU A 333 -7.19 -4.94 -7.38
C LEU A 333 -6.27 -6.15 -7.62
N PHE A 334 -6.47 -6.87 -8.73
CA PHE A 334 -5.60 -7.99 -9.11
C PHE A 334 -4.14 -7.53 -9.31
N HIS A 335 -3.92 -6.38 -9.96
CA HIS A 335 -2.57 -5.84 -10.13
C HIS A 335 -1.97 -5.35 -8.80
N ILE A 336 -2.76 -4.82 -7.87
CA ILE A 336 -2.33 -4.44 -6.52
C ILE A 336 -1.73 -5.65 -5.80
N LEU A 337 -2.44 -6.79 -5.78
CA LEU A 337 -1.97 -8.02 -5.14
C LEU A 337 -0.72 -8.57 -5.84
N ASN A 338 -0.75 -8.68 -7.16
CA ASN A 338 0.39 -9.15 -7.95
C ASN A 338 1.63 -8.29 -7.73
N HIS A 339 1.47 -6.97 -7.77
CA HIS A 339 2.57 -6.04 -7.56
C HIS A 339 3.11 -6.14 -6.12
N ALA A 340 2.27 -6.38 -5.11
CA ALA A 340 2.72 -6.58 -3.73
C ALA A 340 3.68 -7.77 -3.64
N VAL A 341 3.34 -8.90 -4.24
CA VAL A 341 4.19 -10.10 -4.25
C VAL A 341 5.45 -9.91 -5.10
N MET A 342 5.28 -9.45 -6.36
CA MET A 342 6.42 -9.26 -7.29
C MET A 342 7.44 -8.28 -6.74
N LYS A 343 6.98 -7.14 -6.19
CA LYS A 343 7.86 -6.10 -5.67
C LYS A 343 8.49 -6.49 -4.35
N GLY A 344 7.72 -7.13 -3.47
CA GLY A 344 8.23 -7.70 -2.22
C GLY A 344 9.38 -8.67 -2.49
N ALA A 345 9.17 -9.64 -3.38
CA ALA A 345 10.18 -10.62 -3.76
C ALA A 345 11.42 -9.97 -4.40
N ALA A 346 11.24 -9.00 -5.31
CA ALA A 346 12.34 -8.27 -5.93
C ALA A 346 13.20 -7.54 -4.89
N PHE A 347 12.59 -6.82 -3.95
CA PHE A 347 13.35 -6.09 -2.92
C PHE A 347 14.00 -7.01 -1.89
N ILE A 348 13.41 -8.19 -1.59
CA ILE A 348 14.10 -9.18 -0.75
C ILE A 348 15.29 -9.80 -1.46
N ALA A 349 15.20 -10.05 -2.77
CA ALA A 349 16.37 -10.47 -3.55
C ALA A 349 17.48 -9.39 -3.52
N VAL A 350 17.11 -8.12 -3.69
CA VAL A 350 18.04 -6.98 -3.52
C VAL A 350 18.61 -6.94 -2.10
N ALA A 351 17.79 -7.16 -1.07
CA ALA A 351 18.26 -7.24 0.30
C ALA A 351 19.36 -8.30 0.48
N GLY A 352 19.15 -9.49 -0.09
CA GLY A 352 20.17 -10.55 -0.10
C GLY A 352 21.47 -10.13 -0.79
N ILE A 353 21.37 -9.49 -1.97
CA ILE A 353 22.52 -9.02 -2.74
C ILE A 353 23.30 -7.94 -1.96
N VAL A 354 22.62 -6.95 -1.45
CA VAL A 354 23.23 -5.82 -0.72
C VAL A 354 23.86 -6.31 0.60
N THR A 355 23.17 -7.19 1.32
CA THR A 355 23.64 -7.67 2.62
C THR A 355 24.88 -8.59 2.47
N THR A 356 24.91 -9.43 1.42
CA THR A 356 25.97 -10.44 1.26
C THR A 356 27.14 -9.92 0.43
N LEU A 357 26.88 -9.14 -0.62
CA LEU A 357 27.90 -8.72 -1.59
C LEU A 357 28.20 -7.22 -1.53
N ALA A 358 27.46 -6.42 -0.78
CA ALA A 358 27.53 -4.97 -0.74
C ALA A 358 27.41 -4.30 -2.14
N ILE A 359 26.68 -4.93 -3.06
CA ILE A 359 26.47 -4.44 -4.44
C ILE A 359 25.14 -3.73 -4.54
N THR A 360 25.19 -2.49 -5.04
CA THR A 360 24.00 -1.68 -5.34
C THR A 360 23.92 -1.28 -6.82
N HIS A 361 25.06 -1.26 -7.53
CA HIS A 361 25.16 -0.85 -8.93
C HIS A 361 24.92 -2.01 -9.91
N LEU A 362 24.15 -1.75 -10.97
CA LEU A 362 23.77 -2.72 -12.01
C LEU A 362 25.01 -3.32 -12.71
N ASP A 363 26.03 -2.52 -12.98
CA ASP A 363 27.25 -2.99 -13.66
C ASP A 363 28.01 -4.06 -12.85
N LYS A 364 27.86 -4.05 -11.52
CA LYS A 364 28.54 -4.98 -10.60
C LYS A 364 27.76 -6.27 -10.36
N ILE A 365 26.54 -6.40 -10.89
CA ILE A 365 25.70 -7.59 -10.73
C ILE A 365 26.11 -8.73 -11.67
N LYS A 366 26.98 -8.47 -12.63
CA LYS A 366 27.47 -9.47 -13.58
C LYS A 366 27.97 -10.73 -12.85
N GLY A 367 27.52 -11.91 -13.31
CA GLY A 367 27.86 -13.20 -12.70
C GLY A 367 27.11 -13.54 -11.42
N LEU A 368 26.03 -12.79 -11.07
CA LEU A 368 25.23 -13.03 -9.88
C LEU A 368 24.68 -14.46 -9.82
N GLY A 369 24.26 -15.03 -10.96
CA GLY A 369 23.72 -16.41 -11.03
C GLY A 369 24.71 -17.48 -10.56
N ARG A 370 26.02 -17.24 -10.69
CA ARG A 370 27.06 -18.15 -10.15
C ARG A 370 27.32 -17.92 -8.67
N ARG A 371 27.23 -16.66 -8.21
CA ARG A 371 27.55 -16.28 -6.81
C ARG A 371 26.38 -16.52 -5.86
N MET A 372 25.16 -16.26 -6.31
CA MET A 372 23.94 -16.35 -5.52
C MET A 372 22.78 -16.89 -6.39
N PRO A 373 22.78 -18.18 -6.76
CA PRO A 373 21.87 -18.72 -7.79
C PRO A 373 20.38 -18.59 -7.40
N ILE A 374 20.02 -18.88 -6.16
CA ILE A 374 18.62 -18.77 -5.69
C ILE A 374 18.15 -17.31 -5.69
N THR A 375 18.98 -16.40 -5.19
CA THR A 375 18.66 -14.97 -5.16
C THR A 375 18.56 -14.38 -6.57
N ALA A 376 19.46 -14.80 -7.46
CA ALA A 376 19.46 -14.40 -8.87
C ALA A 376 18.16 -14.89 -9.57
N LEU A 377 17.79 -16.16 -9.36
CA LEU A 377 16.56 -16.73 -9.90
C LEU A 377 15.32 -15.96 -9.39
N GLY A 378 15.22 -15.71 -8.08
CA GLY A 378 14.15 -14.93 -7.48
C GLY A 378 14.05 -13.51 -8.05
N LEU A 379 15.19 -12.84 -8.24
CA LEU A 379 15.23 -11.52 -8.87
C LEU A 379 14.78 -11.56 -10.32
N VAL A 380 15.25 -12.52 -11.11
CA VAL A 380 14.89 -12.68 -12.53
C VAL A 380 13.39 -12.96 -12.67
N ILE A 381 12.84 -13.91 -11.91
CA ILE A 381 11.40 -14.22 -11.93
C ILE A 381 10.58 -12.96 -11.57
N SER A 382 10.98 -12.23 -10.53
CA SER A 382 10.30 -11.01 -10.11
C SER A 382 10.35 -9.92 -11.20
N LEU A 383 11.49 -9.73 -11.85
CA LEU A 383 11.64 -8.75 -12.93
C LEU A 383 10.84 -9.14 -14.18
N LEU A 384 10.83 -10.42 -14.59
CA LEU A 384 10.02 -10.91 -15.69
C LEU A 384 8.53 -10.76 -15.40
N ALA A 385 8.10 -11.04 -14.15
CA ALA A 385 6.73 -10.82 -13.72
C ALA A 385 6.36 -9.33 -13.75
N LEU A 386 7.22 -8.44 -13.26
CA LEU A 386 7.03 -6.99 -13.34
C LEU A 386 7.01 -6.49 -14.80
N ALA A 387 7.81 -7.07 -15.69
CA ALA A 387 7.78 -6.78 -17.12
C ALA A 387 6.46 -7.24 -17.77
N GLY A 388 5.79 -8.25 -17.21
CA GLY A 388 4.56 -8.81 -17.75
C GLY A 388 4.84 -9.88 -18.82
N VAL A 389 5.84 -10.73 -18.60
CA VAL A 389 6.18 -11.84 -19.49
C VAL A 389 5.29 -13.05 -19.19
N PRO A 390 4.58 -13.65 -20.19
CA PRO A 390 3.84 -14.88 -19.96
C PRO A 390 4.76 -16.05 -19.53
N PRO A 391 4.29 -16.99 -18.72
CA PRO A 391 2.97 -17.15 -18.12
C PRO A 391 2.80 -16.49 -16.75
N LEU A 392 3.72 -15.57 -16.35
CA LEU A 392 3.75 -14.99 -15.01
C LEU A 392 2.52 -14.09 -14.73
N ASN A 393 2.18 -13.97 -13.45
CA ASN A 393 0.99 -13.26 -12.99
C ASN A 393 0.92 -11.77 -13.41
N GLY A 394 2.06 -11.11 -13.57
CA GLY A 394 2.14 -9.73 -14.05
C GLY A 394 1.60 -9.54 -15.46
N PHE A 395 1.72 -10.55 -16.34
CA PHE A 395 1.14 -10.52 -17.67
C PHE A 395 -0.40 -10.46 -17.61
N TRP A 396 -1.02 -11.33 -16.86
CA TRP A 396 -2.48 -11.40 -16.78
C TRP A 396 -3.10 -10.14 -16.22
N SER A 397 -2.51 -9.58 -15.14
CA SER A 397 -3.03 -8.37 -14.55
C SER A 397 -2.88 -7.14 -15.46
N LYS A 398 -1.77 -7.04 -16.22
CA LYS A 398 -1.60 -5.98 -17.22
C LYS A 398 -2.53 -6.14 -18.41
N LEU A 399 -2.71 -7.38 -18.89
CA LEU A 399 -3.65 -7.67 -19.97
C LEU A 399 -5.08 -7.25 -19.60
N MET A 400 -5.52 -7.56 -18.38
CA MET A 400 -6.82 -7.12 -17.89
C MET A 400 -6.92 -5.60 -17.76
N LEU A 401 -5.89 -4.92 -17.24
CA LEU A 401 -5.87 -3.46 -17.11
C LEU A 401 -5.98 -2.75 -18.46
N PHE A 402 -5.15 -3.13 -19.42
CA PHE A 402 -5.16 -2.50 -20.74
C PHE A 402 -6.40 -2.88 -21.56
N GLY A 403 -6.85 -4.15 -21.47
CA GLY A 403 -8.08 -4.60 -22.08
C GLY A 403 -9.28 -3.81 -21.59
N SER A 404 -9.43 -3.66 -20.25
CA SER A 404 -10.53 -2.88 -19.69
C SER A 404 -10.50 -1.39 -20.08
N ALA A 405 -9.32 -0.81 -20.29
CA ALA A 405 -9.20 0.57 -20.75
C ALA A 405 -9.62 0.73 -22.23
N ILE A 406 -9.29 -0.25 -23.07
CA ILE A 406 -9.72 -0.27 -24.49
C ILE A 406 -11.24 -0.43 -24.57
N ASP A 407 -11.81 -1.35 -23.78
CA ASP A 407 -13.26 -1.59 -23.74
C ASP A 407 -14.01 -0.33 -23.26
N ALA A 408 -13.53 0.33 -22.20
CA ALA A 408 -14.11 1.58 -21.72
C ALA A 408 -14.05 2.69 -22.78
N GLY A 409 -12.95 2.80 -23.51
CA GLY A 409 -12.80 3.75 -24.63
C GLY A 409 -13.74 3.48 -25.80
N SER A 410 -14.12 2.21 -26.02
CA SER A 410 -15.14 1.85 -27.02
C SER A 410 -16.55 2.17 -26.57
N LEU A 411 -16.86 2.00 -25.28
CA LEU A 411 -18.17 2.29 -24.68
C LEU A 411 -18.49 3.79 -24.65
N THR A 412 -17.50 4.66 -24.41
CA THR A 412 -17.68 6.12 -24.44
C THR A 412 -18.06 6.66 -25.81
N ARG A 413 -17.73 5.94 -26.89
CA ARG A 413 -18.18 6.28 -28.25
C ARG A 413 -19.68 6.01 -28.51
N PHE A 414 -20.31 5.21 -27.67
CA PHE A 414 -21.73 4.80 -27.79
C PHE A 414 -22.64 5.37 -26.67
N SER A 415 -22.36 6.58 -26.17
CA SER A 415 -23.21 7.38 -25.25
C SER A 415 -24.08 6.55 -24.27
N VAL A 416 -23.44 5.78 -23.37
CA VAL A 416 -24.13 5.12 -22.27
C VAL A 416 -23.85 5.93 -20.99
N SER A 417 -24.94 6.44 -20.36
CA SER A 417 -24.85 7.20 -19.11
C SER A 417 -24.08 6.39 -18.02
N PRO A 418 -23.07 6.96 -17.38
CA PRO A 418 -22.24 6.28 -16.37
C PRO A 418 -23.05 5.72 -15.18
N SER A 419 -24.18 6.31 -14.87
CA SER A 419 -25.01 5.96 -13.70
C SER A 419 -25.54 4.52 -13.70
N LYS A 420 -25.68 3.85 -14.86
CA LYS A 420 -26.25 2.51 -14.93
C LYS A 420 -25.33 1.39 -14.49
N TYR A 421 -24.00 1.56 -14.57
CA TYR A 421 -23.03 0.51 -14.21
C TYR A 421 -22.65 0.54 -12.74
N ILE A 422 -22.66 1.69 -12.11
CA ILE A 422 -22.29 1.90 -10.71
C ILE A 422 -23.30 1.26 -9.78
N PHE A 423 -24.61 1.36 -10.10
CA PHE A 423 -25.68 0.72 -9.33
C PHE A 423 -25.62 -0.82 -9.31
N ARG A 424 -25.05 -1.46 -10.34
CA ARG A 424 -24.91 -2.93 -10.39
C ARG A 424 -23.76 -3.47 -9.54
N ILE A 425 -22.78 -2.65 -9.18
CA ILE A 425 -21.65 -3.05 -8.32
C ILE A 425 -22.03 -2.94 -6.83
N ILE A 426 -23.08 -2.17 -6.51
CA ILE A 426 -23.51 -1.82 -5.14
C ILE A 426 -24.74 -2.61 -4.70
N GLN A 427 -25.49 -3.25 -5.59
CA GLN A 427 -26.61 -4.14 -5.22
C GLN A 427 -26.09 -5.58 -5.00
N PRO A 428 -26.53 -6.24 -3.88
CA PRO A 428 -26.18 -7.62 -3.55
C PRO A 428 -26.65 -8.64 -4.58
#